data_22b2326445ecbc270e0cec113f04340a
#
_entry.id   22b2326445ecbc270e0cec113f04340a
#
_cell.length_a   1.000
_cell.length_b   1.000
_cell.length_c   1.000
_cell.angle_alpha   90.00
_cell.angle_beta   90.00
_cell.angle_gamma   90.00
#
_symmetry.space_group_name_H-M   'P 1'
#
loop_
_entity.id
_entity.type
_entity.pdbx_description
1 polymer ?
#
loop_
_entity_poly.entity_id
_entity_poly.type
_entity_poly.pdbx_seq_one_letter_code
_entity_poly.pdbx_strand_id
1 'polypeptide(L)'
;MKTLTQHITERLQLNRDRVRKYYPKTKEELEDIIDKITNEHKDDDIINLNMIDTSKITDMSELFAHMEYNYDISQWDVSNVTDMMGMFENSEFNNDISQWDVSNVTDMNSMFEYSIFNNDISQWDVSHVRDMTLMFYNSKFNQNISNWNVSSVENMYAMFMSSEFNQDISKWNVSNVKIMANMFDNCPFNKDISQWDVSQVTNISYMFANSDFNQDLTSWKSKIKNEKQLKYIEDYIK
;
A
#
# COMPACT_ATOMS: atom_id res chain seq x y z
N MET A 1 -39.84 6.69 -5.87
CA MET A 1 -39.06 6.97 -7.11
C MET A 1 -37.59 6.82 -6.76
N LYS A 2 -36.83 6.04 -7.55
CA LYS A 2 -35.37 5.95 -7.39
C LYS A 2 -34.75 7.29 -7.78
N THR A 3 -33.69 7.69 -7.07
CA THR A 3 -32.96 8.91 -7.42
C THR A 3 -32.19 8.73 -8.73
N LEU A 4 -31.82 9.84 -9.38
CA LEU A 4 -30.98 9.81 -10.59
C LEU A 4 -29.65 9.04 -10.34
N THR A 5 -29.06 9.26 -9.16
CA THR A 5 -27.84 8.56 -8.73
C THR A 5 -28.06 7.05 -8.65
N GLN A 6 -29.18 6.58 -8.06
CA GLN A 6 -29.52 5.16 -8.02
C GLN A 6 -29.70 4.56 -9.42
N HIS A 7 -30.33 5.31 -10.34
CA HIS A 7 -30.48 4.87 -11.74
C HIS A 7 -29.16 4.78 -12.50
N ILE A 8 -28.24 5.73 -12.27
CA ILE A 8 -26.91 5.72 -12.89
C ILE A 8 -26.12 4.53 -12.35
N THR A 9 -26.10 4.32 -11.02
CA THR A 9 -25.41 3.21 -10.38
C THR A 9 -25.92 1.86 -10.89
N GLU A 10 -27.25 1.67 -10.99
CA GLU A 10 -27.85 0.44 -11.52
C GLU A 10 -27.49 0.22 -13.01
N ARG A 11 -27.45 1.26 -13.84
CA ARG A 11 -27.03 1.13 -15.24
C ARG A 11 -25.55 0.77 -15.38
N LEU A 12 -24.71 1.35 -14.54
CA LEU A 12 -23.27 1.02 -14.50
C LEU A 12 -23.07 -0.42 -14.05
N GLN A 13 -23.81 -0.88 -13.03
CA GLN A 13 -23.77 -2.26 -12.56
C GLN A 13 -24.23 -3.24 -13.66
N LEU A 14 -25.38 -2.97 -14.31
CA LEU A 14 -25.88 -3.79 -15.41
C LEU A 14 -24.91 -3.84 -16.62
N ASN A 15 -24.14 -2.78 -16.86
CA ASN A 15 -23.11 -2.79 -17.90
C ASN A 15 -21.88 -3.63 -17.49
N ARG A 16 -21.45 -3.55 -16.22
CA ARG A 16 -20.39 -4.41 -15.67
C ARG A 16 -20.77 -5.88 -15.78
N ASP A 17 -21.97 -6.25 -15.33
CA ASP A 17 -22.44 -7.64 -15.36
C ASP A 17 -22.56 -8.23 -16.78
N ARG A 18 -22.75 -7.38 -17.81
CA ARG A 18 -22.78 -7.82 -19.22
C ARG A 18 -21.41 -8.12 -19.82
N VAL A 19 -20.34 -7.59 -19.22
CA VAL A 19 -18.96 -7.74 -19.71
C VAL A 19 -18.22 -8.86 -18.97
N ARG A 20 -18.64 -9.18 -17.73
CA ARG A 20 -17.99 -10.23 -16.92
C ARG A 20 -18.26 -11.62 -17.50
N LYS A 21 -17.18 -12.40 -17.62
CA LYS A 21 -17.20 -13.76 -18.19
C LYS A 21 -16.78 -14.82 -17.19
N TYR A 22 -16.07 -14.41 -16.14
CA TYR A 22 -15.47 -15.31 -15.15
C TYR A 22 -15.93 -14.91 -13.75
N TYR A 23 -16.22 -15.88 -12.88
CA TYR A 23 -16.82 -15.67 -11.56
C TYR A 23 -16.11 -16.55 -10.52
N PRO A 24 -14.80 -16.34 -10.26
CA PRO A 24 -14.05 -17.11 -9.27
C PRO A 24 -14.64 -16.90 -7.88
N LYS A 25 -14.53 -17.93 -7.04
CA LYS A 25 -14.99 -17.90 -5.63
C LYS A 25 -13.83 -18.03 -4.66
N THR A 26 -12.68 -18.50 -5.15
CA THR A 26 -11.46 -18.67 -4.38
C THR A 26 -10.29 -18.02 -5.10
N LYS A 27 -9.20 -17.81 -4.37
CA LYS A 27 -7.95 -17.28 -4.93
C LYS A 27 -7.41 -18.21 -6.02
N GLU A 28 -7.41 -19.52 -5.78
CA GLU A 28 -6.91 -20.51 -6.73
C GLU A 28 -7.70 -20.50 -8.06
N GLU A 29 -9.04 -20.37 -7.98
CA GLU A 29 -9.86 -20.20 -9.19
C GLU A 29 -9.54 -18.91 -9.93
N LEU A 30 -9.22 -17.83 -9.20
CA LEU A 30 -8.84 -16.55 -9.78
C LEU A 30 -7.47 -16.65 -10.47
N GLU A 31 -6.48 -17.26 -9.83
CA GLU A 31 -5.14 -17.51 -10.38
C GLU A 31 -5.21 -18.33 -11.67
N ASP A 32 -5.95 -19.44 -11.69
CA ASP A 32 -6.16 -20.28 -12.88
C ASP A 32 -6.75 -19.48 -14.07
N ILE A 33 -7.68 -18.55 -13.78
CA ILE A 33 -8.31 -17.70 -14.81
C ILE A 33 -7.31 -16.66 -15.32
N ILE A 34 -6.54 -16.03 -14.43
CA ILE A 34 -5.50 -15.06 -14.80
C ILE A 34 -4.46 -15.72 -15.69
N ASP A 35 -3.94 -16.87 -15.28
CA ASP A 35 -2.95 -17.64 -16.03
C ASP A 35 -3.46 -18.00 -17.44
N LYS A 36 -4.70 -18.44 -17.53
CA LYS A 36 -5.32 -18.75 -18.81
C LYS A 36 -5.38 -17.51 -19.71
N ILE A 37 -5.89 -16.38 -19.21
CA ILE A 37 -6.04 -15.15 -20.01
C ILE A 37 -4.65 -14.62 -20.38
N THR A 38 -3.69 -14.62 -19.45
CA THR A 38 -2.31 -14.21 -19.70
C THR A 38 -1.66 -15.02 -20.82
N ASN A 39 -1.83 -16.33 -20.81
CA ASN A 39 -1.31 -17.19 -21.88
C ASN A 39 -1.95 -16.95 -23.24
N GLU A 40 -3.24 -16.57 -23.28
CA GLU A 40 -3.97 -16.22 -24.50
C GLU A 40 -3.56 -14.85 -25.06
N HIS A 41 -3.09 -13.92 -24.19
CA HIS A 41 -2.84 -12.51 -24.50
C HIS A 41 -1.39 -12.05 -24.19
N LYS A 42 -0.45 -12.98 -24.11
CA LYS A 42 0.96 -12.70 -23.70
C LYS A 42 1.72 -11.71 -24.60
N ASP A 43 1.22 -11.47 -25.83
CA ASP A 43 1.81 -10.54 -26.76
C ASP A 43 1.18 -9.12 -26.68
N ASP A 44 0.19 -8.91 -25.80
CA ASP A 44 -0.47 -7.62 -25.58
C ASP A 44 0.38 -6.78 -24.60
N ASP A 45 0.52 -5.47 -24.86
CA ASP A 45 1.22 -4.53 -23.96
C ASP A 45 0.53 -4.43 -22.59
N ILE A 46 -0.81 -4.54 -22.56
CA ILE A 46 -1.63 -4.52 -21.36
C ILE A 46 -2.69 -5.63 -21.48
N ILE A 47 -2.69 -6.54 -20.54
CA ILE A 47 -3.66 -7.65 -20.49
C ILE A 47 -4.90 -7.21 -19.70
N ASN A 48 -6.05 -7.18 -20.37
CA ASN A 48 -7.29 -6.75 -19.74
C ASN A 48 -7.96 -7.89 -18.96
N LEU A 49 -8.04 -7.74 -17.64
CA LEU A 49 -8.66 -8.70 -16.71
C LEU A 49 -10.02 -8.21 -16.16
N ASN A 50 -10.56 -7.06 -16.61
CA ASN A 50 -11.81 -6.50 -16.10
C ASN A 50 -13.05 -7.36 -16.38
N MET A 51 -12.92 -8.42 -17.19
CA MET A 51 -13.97 -9.41 -17.41
C MET A 51 -14.12 -10.42 -16.27
N ILE A 52 -13.27 -10.37 -15.25
CA ILE A 52 -13.34 -11.23 -14.06
C ILE A 52 -14.17 -10.52 -12.98
N ASP A 53 -15.14 -11.21 -12.40
CA ASP A 53 -15.86 -10.76 -11.21
C ASP A 53 -15.11 -11.16 -9.94
N THR A 54 -14.46 -10.20 -9.29
CA THR A 54 -13.65 -10.42 -8.08
C THR A 54 -14.43 -10.20 -6.78
N SER A 55 -15.72 -9.89 -6.85
CA SER A 55 -16.56 -9.52 -5.69
C SER A 55 -16.68 -10.60 -4.60
N LYS A 56 -16.22 -11.83 -4.84
CA LYS A 56 -16.22 -12.91 -3.85
C LYS A 56 -14.84 -13.21 -3.27
N ILE A 57 -13.81 -12.56 -3.78
CA ILE A 57 -12.44 -12.79 -3.35
C ILE A 57 -12.17 -11.97 -2.10
N THR A 58 -11.55 -12.60 -1.11
CA THR A 58 -11.17 -11.98 0.17
C THR A 58 -9.66 -11.97 0.40
N ASP A 59 -8.91 -12.77 -0.36
CA ASP A 59 -7.47 -12.90 -0.34
C ASP A 59 -6.92 -12.69 -1.76
N MET A 60 -6.09 -11.65 -1.92
CA MET A 60 -5.36 -11.33 -3.15
C MET A 60 -3.84 -11.29 -2.89
N SER A 61 -3.38 -11.93 -1.80
CA SER A 61 -1.96 -11.97 -1.48
C SER A 61 -1.15 -12.57 -2.64
N GLU A 62 -0.01 -11.96 -2.97
CA GLU A 62 0.94 -12.39 -3.99
C GLU A 62 0.38 -12.60 -5.41
N LEU A 63 -0.87 -12.16 -5.69
CA LEU A 63 -1.62 -12.50 -6.92
C LEU A 63 -0.90 -12.11 -8.21
N PHE A 64 -0.12 -11.02 -8.19
CA PHE A 64 0.68 -10.54 -9.33
C PHE A 64 2.17 -10.41 -8.95
N ALA A 65 2.61 -11.10 -7.89
CA ALA A 65 3.99 -11.09 -7.47
C ALA A 65 4.91 -11.67 -8.57
N HIS A 66 6.03 -11.00 -8.82
CA HIS A 66 7.03 -11.38 -9.81
C HIS A 66 6.52 -11.45 -11.28
N MET A 67 5.37 -10.83 -11.57
CA MET A 67 4.80 -10.82 -12.91
C MET A 67 5.43 -9.71 -13.78
N GLU A 68 5.87 -10.10 -14.98
CA GLU A 68 6.43 -9.18 -15.98
C GLU A 68 5.36 -8.48 -16.83
N TYR A 69 4.10 -8.88 -16.70
CA TYR A 69 2.99 -8.34 -17.48
C TYR A 69 2.33 -7.17 -16.78
N ASN A 70 1.86 -6.20 -17.56
CA ASN A 70 1.04 -5.11 -17.06
C ASN A 70 -0.45 -5.43 -17.29
N TYR A 71 -1.26 -5.33 -16.25
CA TYR A 71 -2.66 -5.75 -16.26
C TYR A 71 -3.61 -4.56 -16.10
N ASP A 72 -4.70 -4.52 -16.87
CA ASP A 72 -5.83 -3.65 -16.58
C ASP A 72 -6.84 -4.37 -15.67
N ILE A 73 -6.83 -3.97 -14.41
CA ILE A 73 -7.68 -4.44 -13.32
C ILE A 73 -8.45 -3.29 -12.67
N SER A 74 -8.56 -2.16 -13.37
CA SER A 74 -9.16 -0.91 -12.87
C SER A 74 -10.62 -1.06 -12.43
N GLN A 75 -11.34 -2.06 -12.97
CA GLN A 75 -12.75 -2.32 -12.65
C GLN A 75 -12.97 -3.48 -11.67
N TRP A 76 -11.91 -4.00 -11.07
CA TRP A 76 -12.04 -5.04 -10.07
C TRP A 76 -12.77 -4.52 -8.83
N ASP A 77 -13.66 -5.36 -8.30
CA ASP A 77 -14.29 -5.14 -7.01
C ASP A 77 -13.42 -5.80 -5.93
N VAL A 78 -12.71 -4.99 -5.17
CA VAL A 78 -11.82 -5.44 -4.07
C VAL A 78 -12.43 -5.14 -2.70
N SER A 79 -13.68 -4.71 -2.64
CA SER A 79 -14.35 -4.27 -1.41
C SER A 79 -14.47 -5.35 -0.33
N ASN A 80 -14.35 -6.64 -0.70
CA ASN A 80 -14.35 -7.76 0.24
C ASN A 80 -12.95 -8.29 0.57
N VAL A 81 -11.89 -7.71 -0.02
CA VAL A 81 -10.51 -8.16 0.20
C VAL A 81 -10.03 -7.69 1.58
N THR A 82 -9.42 -8.60 2.31
CA THR A 82 -8.84 -8.34 3.64
C THR A 82 -7.31 -8.50 3.66
N ASP A 83 -6.75 -9.22 2.69
CA ASP A 83 -5.33 -9.51 2.56
C ASP A 83 -4.83 -9.15 1.14
N MET A 84 -3.85 -8.23 1.09
CA MET A 84 -3.15 -7.81 -0.13
C MET A 84 -1.62 -7.93 0.03
N MET A 85 -1.15 -8.81 0.94
CA MET A 85 0.28 -9.04 1.16
C MET A 85 0.97 -9.40 -0.17
N GLY A 86 2.05 -8.69 -0.51
CA GLY A 86 2.87 -8.97 -1.70
C GLY A 86 2.15 -8.91 -3.05
N MET A 87 0.92 -8.36 -3.14
CA MET A 87 0.08 -8.46 -4.34
C MET A 87 0.79 -8.02 -5.63
N PHE A 88 1.66 -7.02 -5.56
CA PHE A 88 2.45 -6.50 -6.68
C PHE A 88 3.95 -6.50 -6.39
N GLU A 89 4.41 -7.40 -5.52
CA GLU A 89 5.83 -7.54 -5.21
C GLU A 89 6.63 -7.86 -6.48
N ASN A 90 7.72 -7.08 -6.69
CA ASN A 90 8.64 -7.28 -7.82
C ASN A 90 7.92 -7.42 -9.17
N SER A 91 6.89 -6.60 -9.42
CA SER A 91 6.09 -6.63 -10.65
C SER A 91 6.23 -5.36 -11.48
N GLU A 92 5.95 -5.47 -12.79
CA GLU A 92 5.88 -4.36 -13.73
C GLU A 92 4.51 -3.64 -13.72
N PHE A 93 3.65 -3.95 -12.74
CA PHE A 93 2.33 -3.34 -12.63
C PHE A 93 2.43 -1.84 -12.35
N ASN A 94 1.83 -1.03 -13.23
CA ASN A 94 1.74 0.42 -13.04
C ASN A 94 0.47 1.01 -13.67
N ASN A 95 -0.68 0.34 -13.53
CA ASN A 95 -1.96 0.85 -14.01
C ASN A 95 -2.79 1.48 -12.89
N ASP A 96 -3.88 2.16 -13.26
CA ASP A 96 -4.74 2.91 -12.35
C ASP A 96 -5.60 1.97 -11.48
N ILE A 97 -5.41 2.08 -10.17
CA ILE A 97 -6.19 1.41 -9.12
C ILE A 97 -6.73 2.41 -8.09
N SER A 98 -6.78 3.70 -8.45
CA SER A 98 -7.21 4.79 -7.56
C SER A 98 -8.64 4.64 -7.04
N GLN A 99 -9.49 3.92 -7.78
CA GLN A 99 -10.91 3.73 -7.44
C GLN A 99 -11.19 2.46 -6.63
N TRP A 100 -10.17 1.71 -6.24
CA TRP A 100 -10.36 0.54 -5.42
C TRP A 100 -10.86 0.89 -4.02
N ASP A 101 -11.87 0.18 -3.55
CA ASP A 101 -12.32 0.22 -2.16
C ASP A 101 -11.51 -0.78 -1.32
N VAL A 102 -10.44 -0.28 -0.70
CA VAL A 102 -9.54 -1.07 0.16
C VAL A 102 -9.90 -0.98 1.64
N SER A 103 -11.08 -0.46 1.96
CA SER A 103 -11.48 -0.14 3.34
C SER A 103 -11.56 -1.36 4.28
N ASN A 104 -11.64 -2.58 3.75
CA ASN A 104 -11.62 -3.82 4.53
C ASN A 104 -10.23 -4.47 4.63
N VAL A 105 -9.22 -3.93 3.94
CA VAL A 105 -7.86 -4.51 3.96
C VAL A 105 -7.20 -4.29 5.31
N THR A 106 -6.63 -5.35 5.86
CA THR A 106 -5.92 -5.34 7.14
C THR A 106 -4.44 -5.58 7.02
N ASP A 107 -3.98 -6.20 5.92
CA ASP A 107 -2.59 -6.51 5.62
C ASP A 107 -2.19 -5.99 4.23
N MET A 108 -1.18 -5.11 4.20
CA MET A 108 -0.55 -4.58 2.99
C MET A 108 0.98 -4.79 3.00
N ASN A 109 1.45 -5.79 3.79
CA ASN A 109 2.87 -6.13 3.83
C ASN A 109 3.40 -6.38 2.41
N SER A 110 4.55 -5.80 2.07
CA SER A 110 5.24 -6.00 0.79
C SER A 110 4.41 -5.71 -0.48
N MET A 111 3.24 -5.06 -0.37
CA MET A 111 2.30 -4.93 -1.50
C MET A 111 2.92 -4.36 -2.77
N PHE A 112 3.85 -3.42 -2.65
CA PHE A 112 4.58 -2.80 -3.76
C PHE A 112 6.10 -2.88 -3.57
N GLU A 113 6.57 -3.90 -2.88
CA GLU A 113 7.99 -4.17 -2.67
C GLU A 113 8.67 -4.42 -4.03
N TYR A 114 9.83 -3.77 -4.29
CA TYR A 114 10.56 -3.82 -5.58
C TYR A 114 9.73 -3.43 -6.82
N SER A 115 8.61 -2.71 -6.65
CA SER A 115 7.68 -2.38 -7.74
C SER A 115 8.00 -1.04 -8.40
N ILE A 116 7.65 -0.91 -9.68
CA ILE A 116 7.68 0.35 -10.42
C ILE A 116 6.43 1.22 -10.20
N PHE A 117 5.44 0.73 -9.43
CA PHE A 117 4.16 1.40 -9.22
C PHE A 117 4.34 2.81 -8.66
N ASN A 118 3.74 3.79 -9.34
CA ASN A 118 3.77 5.20 -8.91
C ASN A 118 2.49 5.97 -9.30
N ASN A 119 1.31 5.32 -9.28
CA ASN A 119 0.04 5.99 -9.53
C ASN A 119 -0.61 6.50 -8.24
N ASP A 120 -1.60 7.37 -8.40
CA ASP A 120 -2.32 8.01 -7.29
C ASP A 120 -3.19 7.01 -6.52
N ILE A 121 -2.91 6.87 -5.24
CA ILE A 121 -3.69 6.09 -4.27
C ILE A 121 -4.07 6.93 -3.05
N SER A 122 -4.09 8.26 -3.19
CA SER A 122 -4.36 9.22 -2.10
C SER A 122 -5.74 9.09 -1.49
N GLN A 123 -6.70 8.49 -2.22
CA GLN A 123 -8.09 8.32 -1.79
C GLN A 123 -8.36 6.96 -1.12
N TRP A 124 -7.38 6.08 -1.03
CA TRP A 124 -7.55 4.81 -0.36
C TRP A 124 -7.87 4.99 1.13
N ASP A 125 -8.90 4.31 1.61
CA ASP A 125 -9.18 4.19 3.04
C ASP A 125 -8.36 3.03 3.64
N VAL A 126 -7.23 3.38 4.24
CA VAL A 126 -6.31 2.43 4.90
C VAL A 126 -6.55 2.35 6.41
N SER A 127 -7.69 2.83 6.90
CA SER A 127 -7.96 2.97 8.34
C SER A 127 -8.02 1.64 9.11
N HIS A 128 -8.20 0.52 8.42
CA HIS A 128 -8.18 -0.82 9.03
C HIS A 128 -6.85 -1.57 8.87
N VAL A 129 -5.90 -1.03 8.11
CA VAL A 129 -4.59 -1.66 7.89
C VAL A 129 -3.79 -1.67 9.19
N ARG A 130 -3.22 -2.82 9.55
CA ARG A 130 -2.40 -3.04 10.74
C ARG A 130 -0.93 -3.26 10.41
N ASP A 131 -0.63 -3.85 9.27
CA ASP A 131 0.73 -4.12 8.82
C ASP A 131 1.02 -3.45 7.47
N MET A 132 2.04 -2.59 7.45
CA MET A 132 2.60 -1.93 6.27
C MET A 132 4.11 -2.23 6.13
N THR A 133 4.55 -3.36 6.70
CA THR A 133 5.95 -3.82 6.58
C THR A 133 6.34 -3.89 5.11
N LEU A 134 7.50 -3.31 4.76
CA LEU A 134 8.08 -3.37 3.40
C LEU A 134 7.19 -2.87 2.26
N MET A 135 6.03 -2.24 2.55
CA MET A 135 5.00 -1.94 1.54
C MET A 135 5.54 -1.24 0.29
N PHE A 136 6.52 -0.35 0.44
CA PHE A 136 7.17 0.37 -0.65
C PHE A 136 8.71 0.19 -0.63
N TYR A 137 9.20 -0.92 -0.07
CA TYR A 137 10.62 -1.20 -0.05
C TYR A 137 11.19 -1.28 -1.47
N ASN A 138 12.28 -0.54 -1.70
CA ASN A 138 12.95 -0.45 -3.02
C ASN A 138 12.02 -0.14 -4.20
N SER A 139 10.98 0.67 -3.97
CA SER A 139 9.97 1.02 -4.98
C SER A 139 10.17 2.43 -5.55
N LYS A 140 9.51 2.70 -6.69
CA LYS A 140 9.46 4.03 -7.33
C LYS A 140 8.37 4.94 -6.76
N PHE A 141 7.61 4.48 -5.77
CA PHE A 141 6.47 5.20 -5.25
C PHE A 141 6.84 6.51 -4.58
N ASN A 142 6.28 7.61 -5.08
CA ASN A 142 6.45 8.96 -4.51
C ASN A 142 5.18 9.82 -4.65
N GLN A 143 3.97 9.21 -4.55
CA GLN A 143 2.72 9.96 -4.62
C GLN A 143 2.28 10.47 -3.25
N ASN A 144 1.40 11.48 -3.24
CA ASN A 144 0.90 12.10 -2.02
C ASN A 144 -0.07 11.17 -1.27
N ILE A 145 0.32 10.74 -0.09
CA ILE A 145 -0.48 9.92 0.84
C ILE A 145 -0.69 10.61 2.19
N SER A 146 -0.58 11.94 2.23
CA SER A 146 -0.72 12.74 3.46
C SER A 146 -2.07 12.59 4.17
N ASN A 147 -3.12 12.20 3.43
CA ASN A 147 -4.47 12.04 3.95
C ASN A 147 -4.78 10.63 4.48
N TRP A 148 -3.87 9.69 4.33
CA TRP A 148 -4.09 8.34 4.83
C TRP A 148 -4.31 8.33 6.35
N ASN A 149 -5.34 7.64 6.79
CA ASN A 149 -5.56 7.36 8.20
C ASN A 149 -4.81 6.10 8.62
N VAL A 150 -3.58 6.28 9.11
CA VAL A 150 -2.71 5.18 9.56
C VAL A 150 -2.86 4.86 11.05
N SER A 151 -3.92 5.33 11.70
CA SER A 151 -4.07 5.22 13.15
C SER A 151 -4.22 3.79 13.68
N SER A 152 -4.54 2.81 12.82
CA SER A 152 -4.60 1.39 13.18
C SER A 152 -3.28 0.64 12.96
N VAL A 153 -2.29 1.26 12.28
CA VAL A 153 -1.05 0.60 11.91
C VAL A 153 -0.18 0.35 13.14
N GLU A 154 0.28 -0.87 13.28
CA GLU A 154 1.15 -1.32 14.36
C GLU A 154 2.61 -1.53 13.90
N ASN A 155 2.81 -1.84 12.61
CA ASN A 155 4.11 -2.17 12.04
C ASN A 155 4.37 -1.42 10.73
N MET A 156 5.47 -0.64 10.70
CA MET A 156 5.98 0.09 9.54
C MET A 156 7.46 -0.25 9.28
N TYR A 157 7.88 -1.51 9.63
CA TYR A 157 9.24 -1.95 9.39
C TYR A 157 9.64 -1.78 7.92
N ALA A 158 10.73 -1.04 7.67
CA ALA A 158 11.31 -0.83 6.34
C ALA A 158 10.32 -0.35 5.25
N MET A 159 9.19 0.29 5.62
CA MET A 159 8.09 0.65 4.71
C MET A 159 8.56 1.43 3.48
N PHE A 160 9.52 2.35 3.64
CA PHE A 160 10.07 3.17 2.54
C PHE A 160 11.60 2.97 2.39
N MET A 161 12.15 1.90 2.94
CA MET A 161 13.59 1.62 2.82
C MET A 161 13.98 1.52 1.34
N SER A 162 15.06 2.21 0.97
CA SER A 162 15.58 2.26 -0.41
C SER A 162 14.58 2.74 -1.50
N SER A 163 13.47 3.39 -1.10
CA SER A 163 12.48 3.93 -2.04
C SER A 163 12.80 5.37 -2.46
N GLU A 164 12.04 5.90 -3.43
CA GLU A 164 12.11 7.31 -3.87
C GLU A 164 11.19 8.25 -3.06
N PHE A 165 10.56 7.77 -1.97
CA PHE A 165 9.53 8.50 -1.25
C PHE A 165 10.06 9.74 -0.52
N ASN A 166 9.43 10.91 -0.79
CA ASN A 166 9.72 12.17 -0.10
C ASN A 166 8.49 13.09 0.02
N GLN A 167 7.29 12.53 0.24
CA GLN A 167 6.07 13.32 0.42
C GLN A 167 5.85 13.67 1.89
N ASP A 168 5.04 14.71 2.14
CA ASP A 168 4.71 15.17 3.49
C ASP A 168 3.71 14.23 4.17
N ILE A 169 4.16 13.57 5.23
CA ILE A 169 3.35 12.69 6.09
C ILE A 169 3.35 13.16 7.55
N SER A 170 3.66 14.42 7.78
CA SER A 170 3.73 15.03 9.12
C SER A 170 2.44 14.89 9.94
N LYS A 171 1.30 14.76 9.26
CA LYS A 171 -0.03 14.66 9.88
C LYS A 171 -0.45 13.23 10.22
N TRP A 172 0.32 12.24 9.90
CA TRP A 172 0.00 10.86 10.22
C TRP A 172 -0.12 10.65 11.73
N ASN A 173 -1.18 9.99 12.15
CA ASN A 173 -1.32 9.52 13.53
C ASN A 173 -0.64 8.16 13.69
N VAL A 174 0.60 8.17 14.18
CA VAL A 174 1.42 6.97 14.37
C VAL A 174 1.42 6.45 15.81
N SER A 175 0.48 6.91 16.64
CA SER A 175 0.46 6.64 18.08
C SER A 175 0.33 5.15 18.45
N ASN A 176 -0.12 4.30 17.53
CA ASN A 176 -0.22 2.85 17.73
C ASN A 176 0.97 2.06 17.14
N VAL A 177 1.88 2.74 16.42
CA VAL A 177 3.01 2.07 15.79
C VAL A 177 4.03 1.62 16.83
N LYS A 178 4.42 0.36 16.73
CA LYS A 178 5.39 -0.30 17.62
C LYS A 178 6.77 -0.45 16.97
N ILE A 179 6.81 -0.62 15.64
CA ILE A 179 8.02 -0.91 14.88
C ILE A 179 8.14 0.08 13.72
N MET A 180 9.24 0.85 13.71
CA MET A 180 9.64 1.79 12.65
C MET A 180 11.10 1.56 12.23
N ALA A 181 11.68 0.38 12.55
CA ALA A 181 13.06 0.12 12.19
C ALA A 181 13.26 0.15 10.67
N ASN A 182 14.35 0.77 10.22
CA ASN A 182 14.73 0.96 8.81
C ASN A 182 13.71 1.71 7.95
N MET A 183 12.67 2.35 8.51
CA MET A 183 11.54 2.89 7.75
C MET A 183 11.95 3.81 6.59
N PHE A 184 13.01 4.62 6.78
CA PHE A 184 13.57 5.54 5.79
C PHE A 184 15.07 5.30 5.53
N ASP A 185 15.58 4.10 5.80
CA ASP A 185 16.98 3.75 5.50
C ASP A 185 17.22 3.85 3.98
N ASN A 186 18.29 4.54 3.58
CA ASN A 186 18.62 4.80 2.18
C ASN A 186 17.45 5.44 1.37
N CYS A 187 16.66 6.32 2.02
CA CYS A 187 15.49 6.99 1.43
C CYS A 187 15.72 8.52 1.45
N PRO A 188 15.31 9.27 0.39
CA PRO A 188 15.48 10.73 0.33
C PRO A 188 14.51 11.50 1.25
N PHE A 189 13.73 10.81 2.08
CA PHE A 189 12.74 11.42 2.96
C PHE A 189 13.39 12.44 3.91
N ASN A 190 12.88 13.69 3.85
CA ASN A 190 13.38 14.78 4.71
C ASN A 190 12.26 15.78 5.08
N LYS A 191 11.09 15.29 5.51
CA LYS A 191 10.00 16.13 6.00
C LYS A 191 9.96 16.15 7.52
N ASP A 192 9.45 17.25 8.09
CA ASP A 192 9.32 17.41 9.53
C ASP A 192 8.26 16.46 10.11
N ILE A 193 8.70 15.52 10.91
CA ILE A 193 7.86 14.55 11.63
C ILE A 193 8.03 14.67 13.14
N SER A 194 8.54 15.79 13.63
CA SER A 194 8.78 16.07 15.06
C SER A 194 7.52 15.94 15.92
N GLN A 195 6.33 16.13 15.32
CA GLN A 195 5.05 16.05 16.03
C GLN A 195 4.51 14.62 16.20
N TRP A 196 5.09 13.63 15.54
CA TRP A 196 4.66 12.26 15.69
C TRP A 196 4.67 11.80 17.15
N ASP A 197 3.65 11.08 17.57
CA ASP A 197 3.63 10.40 18.86
C ASP A 197 4.28 9.02 18.75
N VAL A 198 5.56 8.95 19.11
CA VAL A 198 6.37 7.74 19.07
C VAL A 198 6.45 7.03 20.43
N SER A 199 5.54 7.34 21.36
CA SER A 199 5.57 6.83 22.74
C SER A 199 5.35 5.32 22.86
N GLN A 200 4.74 4.70 21.86
CA GLN A 200 4.54 3.24 21.78
C GLN A 200 5.62 2.52 20.97
N VAL A 201 6.54 3.26 20.33
CA VAL A 201 7.59 2.66 19.51
C VAL A 201 8.59 1.90 20.37
N THR A 202 8.74 0.62 20.07
CA THR A 202 9.67 -0.29 20.75
C THR A 202 10.94 -0.59 19.94
N ASN A 203 10.87 -0.38 18.62
CA ASN A 203 12.01 -0.54 17.72
C ASN A 203 12.03 0.55 16.65
N ILE A 204 13.04 1.44 16.74
CA ILE A 204 13.31 2.54 15.79
C ILE A 204 14.71 2.42 15.18
N SER A 205 15.34 1.25 15.31
CA SER A 205 16.73 1.07 14.89
C SER A 205 16.92 1.36 13.40
N TYR A 206 17.96 2.12 13.08
CA TYR A 206 18.36 2.44 11.71
C TYR A 206 17.30 3.17 10.87
N MET A 207 16.32 3.82 11.52
CA MET A 207 15.17 4.46 10.82
C MET A 207 15.61 5.41 9.71
N PHE A 208 16.71 6.14 9.90
CA PHE A 208 17.24 7.11 8.94
C PHE A 208 18.67 6.76 8.49
N ALA A 209 19.09 5.51 8.62
CA ALA A 209 20.43 5.11 8.19
C ALA A 209 20.59 5.40 6.68
N ASN A 210 21.80 5.80 6.27
CA ASN A 210 22.13 6.10 4.87
C ASN A 210 21.18 7.11 4.19
N SER A 211 20.46 7.95 4.95
CA SER A 211 19.54 8.97 4.44
C SER A 211 20.08 10.40 4.64
N ASP A 212 19.55 11.36 3.89
CA ASP A 212 19.83 12.79 4.06
C ASP A 212 18.91 13.47 5.09
N PHE A 213 18.23 12.69 5.93
CA PHE A 213 17.32 13.22 6.95
C PHE A 213 18.08 14.11 7.94
N ASN A 214 17.60 15.35 8.13
CA ASN A 214 18.26 16.34 8.98
C ASN A 214 17.30 17.19 9.83
N GLN A 215 16.03 16.75 9.98
CA GLN A 215 15.06 17.47 10.79
C GLN A 215 15.31 17.28 12.29
N ASP A 216 14.82 18.23 13.10
CA ASP A 216 14.99 18.21 14.55
C ASP A 216 13.96 17.30 15.23
N LEU A 217 14.42 16.25 15.87
CA LEU A 217 13.59 15.28 16.62
C LEU A 217 13.73 15.43 18.14
N THR A 218 14.17 16.59 18.65
CA THR A 218 14.30 16.83 20.09
C THR A 218 13.03 16.50 20.88
N SER A 219 11.86 16.75 20.29
CA SER A 219 10.55 16.42 20.88
C SER A 219 10.33 14.92 21.15
N TRP A 220 11.03 14.04 20.43
CA TRP A 220 10.93 12.59 20.59
C TRP A 220 11.66 12.08 21.82
N LYS A 221 12.66 12.83 22.32
CA LYS A 221 13.48 12.46 23.49
C LYS A 221 12.64 12.12 24.72
N SER A 222 11.54 12.88 24.94
CA SER A 222 10.65 12.62 26.07
C SER A 222 9.61 11.51 25.83
N LYS A 223 9.43 11.13 24.58
CA LYS A 223 8.43 10.12 24.17
C LYS A 223 9.03 8.72 24.13
N ILE A 224 10.28 8.58 23.70
CA ILE A 224 10.99 7.29 23.63
C ILE A 224 11.52 6.93 25.02
N LYS A 225 10.95 5.88 25.62
CA LYS A 225 11.31 5.45 27.00
C LYS A 225 12.55 4.57 27.07
N ASN A 226 12.94 3.94 25.97
CA ASN A 226 14.06 3.01 25.93
C ASN A 226 15.33 3.72 25.48
N GLU A 227 16.30 3.88 26.40
CA GLU A 227 17.59 4.55 26.14
C GLU A 227 18.38 3.94 24.96
N LYS A 228 18.26 2.61 24.73
CA LYS A 228 18.89 1.99 23.57
C LYS A 228 18.30 2.49 22.26
N GLN A 229 16.99 2.76 22.25
CA GLN A 229 16.31 3.29 21.06
C GLN A 229 16.65 4.77 20.82
N LEU A 230 16.86 5.57 21.87
CA LEU A 230 17.28 6.96 21.75
C LEU A 230 18.62 7.10 21.00
N LYS A 231 19.56 6.16 21.16
CA LYS A 231 20.84 6.18 20.45
C LYS A 231 20.71 6.18 18.93
N TYR A 232 19.64 5.61 18.38
CA TYR A 232 19.44 5.58 16.93
C TYR A 232 18.98 6.92 16.35
N ILE A 233 18.58 7.87 17.21
CA ILE A 233 18.13 9.21 16.81
C ILE A 233 18.98 10.34 17.44
N GLU A 234 20.06 10.02 18.16
CA GLU A 234 20.91 11.02 18.83
C GLU A 234 21.40 12.12 17.89
N ASP A 235 21.78 11.77 16.66
CA ASP A 235 22.27 12.71 15.65
C ASP A 235 21.20 13.72 15.18
N TYR A 236 19.93 13.46 15.46
CA TYR A 236 18.77 14.28 15.09
C TYR A 236 18.18 15.05 16.28
N ILE A 237 18.81 14.98 17.46
CA ILE A 237 18.44 15.73 18.67
C ILE A 237 19.34 16.96 18.78
N LYS A 238 18.77 18.16 18.73
CA LYS A 238 19.48 19.45 18.81
C LYS A 238 19.42 20.06 20.20
#